data_337f5e27619c28d83c865e4e27935a3c
#
_entry.id   337f5e27619c28d83c865e4e27935a3c
#
_cell.length_a   1.000
_cell.length_b   1.000
_cell.length_c   1.000
_cell.angle_alpha   90.00
_cell.angle_beta   90.00
_cell.angle_gamma   90.00
#
_symmetry.space_group_name_H-M   'P 1'
#
loop_
_entity.id
_entity.type
_entity.pdbx_description
1 polymer ?
#
loop_
_entity_poly.entity_id
_entity_poly.type
_entity_poly.pdbx_seq_one_letter_code
_entity_poly.pdbx_strand_id
1 'polypeptide(L)'
;MPKPRKSAFDDPLFTAKPRKPIAHAFVLDAIACVSPWTRPMFGCIAIYIGDKIVLILRDKPTYPADNGVWLATTQAHHSSLREEFPHMRSVQLFGKAVTDWQVLPADSVDFEETALRACELVLAGDPRIGKVPDSRRSKRPRAKKKQPKARRR
;
A
#
# COMPACT_ATOMS: atom_id res chain seq x y z
N MET A 1 27.90 -43.17 21.69
CA MET A 1 26.68 -42.46 22.08
C MET A 1 25.83 -42.19 20.83
N PRO A 2 24.62 -42.75 20.76
CA PRO A 2 23.77 -42.44 19.62
C PRO A 2 23.41 -40.95 19.66
N LYS A 3 23.58 -40.28 18.54
CA LYS A 3 23.12 -38.90 18.38
C LYS A 3 21.61 -38.87 18.56
N PRO A 4 21.05 -37.90 19.30
CA PRO A 4 19.62 -37.78 19.41
C PRO A 4 19.02 -37.56 18.01
N ARG A 5 18.04 -38.37 17.67
CA ARG A 5 17.27 -38.14 16.45
C ARG A 5 16.61 -36.76 16.55
N LYS A 6 16.96 -35.90 15.59
CA LYS A 6 16.25 -34.62 15.44
C LYS A 6 14.76 -34.91 15.28
N SER A 7 13.96 -34.33 16.14
CA SER A 7 12.52 -34.42 16.05
C SER A 7 12.09 -33.88 14.71
N ALA A 8 11.02 -34.44 14.11
CA ALA A 8 10.45 -33.92 12.85
C ALA A 8 10.03 -32.47 12.94
N PHE A 9 9.92 -31.90 14.15
CA PHE A 9 9.58 -30.52 14.40
C PHE A 9 10.78 -29.57 14.34
N ASP A 10 12.02 -30.08 14.28
CA ASP A 10 13.21 -29.26 14.09
C ASP A 10 13.58 -29.04 12.62
N ASP A 11 12.71 -29.44 11.70
CA ASP A 11 12.89 -29.21 10.28
C ASP A 11 12.73 -27.71 9.98
N PRO A 12 13.69 -27.06 9.29
CA PRO A 12 13.60 -25.65 8.92
C PRO A 12 12.34 -25.29 8.11
N LEU A 13 11.62 -26.27 7.56
CA LEU A 13 10.33 -26.07 6.93
C LEU A 13 9.20 -25.74 7.93
N PHE A 14 9.38 -26.08 9.21
CA PHE A 14 8.41 -25.81 10.28
C PHE A 14 8.81 -24.63 11.18
N THR A 15 10.04 -24.16 11.10
CA THR A 15 10.46 -22.92 11.76
C THR A 15 10.14 -21.74 10.85
N ALA A 16 8.85 -21.41 10.74
CA ALA A 16 8.47 -20.14 10.12
C ALA A 16 9.16 -19.02 10.90
N LYS A 17 10.01 -18.22 10.22
CA LYS A 17 10.51 -16.97 10.79
C LYS A 17 9.29 -16.19 11.28
N PRO A 18 9.28 -15.69 12.54
CA PRO A 18 8.17 -14.88 12.98
C PRO A 18 7.99 -13.73 12.00
N ARG A 19 6.86 -13.72 11.31
CA ARG A 19 6.50 -12.61 10.43
C ARG A 19 6.40 -11.37 11.32
N LYS A 20 7.06 -10.29 10.90
CA LYS A 20 6.89 -9.00 11.57
C LYS A 20 5.39 -8.69 11.60
N PRO A 21 4.83 -8.27 12.73
CA PRO A 21 3.44 -7.89 12.78
C PRO A 21 3.17 -6.77 11.77
N ILE A 22 2.06 -6.88 11.07
CA ILE A 22 1.65 -5.85 10.13
C ILE A 22 1.19 -4.63 10.93
N ALA A 23 1.78 -3.48 10.68
CA ALA A 23 1.33 -2.24 11.27
C ALA A 23 -0.12 -1.97 10.87
N HIS A 24 -0.92 -1.48 11.82
CA HIS A 24 -2.34 -1.16 11.61
C HIS A 24 -3.17 -2.35 11.07
N ALA A 25 -2.86 -3.55 11.55
CA ALA A 25 -3.48 -4.81 11.08
C ALA A 25 -5.02 -4.82 11.22
N PHE A 26 -5.61 -4.01 12.11
CA PHE A 26 -7.05 -3.89 12.27
C PHE A 26 -7.77 -3.48 10.97
N VAL A 27 -7.07 -2.79 10.07
CA VAL A 27 -7.58 -2.42 8.74
C VAL A 27 -7.85 -3.67 7.90
N LEU A 28 -6.94 -4.64 7.92
CA LEU A 28 -7.13 -5.92 7.22
C LEU A 28 -8.33 -6.71 7.77
N ASP A 29 -8.49 -6.72 9.09
CA ASP A 29 -9.62 -7.37 9.73
C ASP A 29 -10.95 -6.71 9.31
N ALA A 30 -10.96 -5.39 9.22
CA ALA A 30 -12.15 -4.63 8.84
C ALA A 30 -12.62 -4.90 7.40
N ILE A 31 -11.72 -5.27 6.50
CA ILE A 31 -12.05 -5.55 5.10
C ILE A 31 -11.92 -7.04 4.72
N ALA A 32 -11.79 -7.91 5.71
CA ALA A 32 -11.54 -9.34 5.49
C ALA A 32 -12.61 -10.01 4.60
N CYS A 33 -13.85 -9.54 4.64
CA CYS A 33 -14.96 -10.10 3.88
C CYS A 33 -14.83 -9.97 2.34
N VAL A 34 -14.00 -9.05 1.87
CA VAL A 34 -13.72 -8.88 0.42
C VAL A 34 -12.45 -9.59 -0.03
N SER A 35 -11.89 -10.44 0.82
CA SER A 35 -10.71 -11.26 0.54
C SER A 35 -9.51 -10.44 0.02
N PRO A 36 -9.05 -9.43 0.77
CA PRO A 36 -7.91 -8.64 0.37
C PRO A 36 -6.63 -9.50 0.36
N TRP A 37 -5.70 -9.16 -0.51
CA TRP A 37 -4.36 -9.73 -0.46
C TRP A 37 -3.33 -8.62 -0.30
N THR A 38 -2.18 -8.97 0.25
CA THR A 38 -1.15 -8.00 0.62
C THR A 38 0.15 -8.26 -0.13
N ARG A 39 0.87 -7.18 -0.36
CA ARG A 39 2.19 -7.21 -0.99
C ARG A 39 3.12 -6.21 -0.30
N PRO A 40 4.35 -6.61 0.06
CA PRO A 40 5.36 -5.65 0.51
C PRO A 40 5.66 -4.63 -0.60
N MET A 41 5.67 -3.35 -0.22
CA MET A 41 5.97 -2.26 -1.15
C MET A 41 6.64 -1.11 -0.39
N PHE A 42 7.84 -0.74 -0.78
CA PHE A 42 8.62 0.33 -0.14
C PHE A 42 8.77 0.15 1.39
N GLY A 43 8.86 -1.11 1.86
CA GLY A 43 8.89 -1.42 3.29
C GLY A 43 7.56 -1.23 4.02
N CYS A 44 6.50 -0.94 3.31
CA CYS A 44 5.12 -0.86 3.76
C CYS A 44 4.34 -2.09 3.29
N ILE A 45 3.08 -2.19 3.65
CA ILE A 45 2.19 -3.25 3.19
C ILE A 45 1.12 -2.65 2.31
N ALA A 46 1.15 -2.99 1.03
CA ALA A 46 0.10 -2.63 0.09
C ALA A 46 -1.04 -3.64 0.15
N ILE A 47 -2.27 -3.16 0.14
CA ILE A 47 -3.49 -3.97 0.18
C ILE A 47 -4.20 -3.87 -1.18
N TYR A 48 -4.52 -5.03 -1.71
CA TYR A 48 -5.20 -5.18 -3.00
C TYR A 48 -6.53 -5.90 -2.83
N ILE A 49 -7.48 -5.52 -3.66
CA ILE A 49 -8.72 -6.28 -3.87
C ILE A 49 -8.78 -6.60 -5.36
N GLY A 50 -8.66 -7.89 -5.71
CA GLY A 50 -8.46 -8.28 -7.09
C GLY A 50 -7.16 -7.69 -7.65
N ASP A 51 -7.23 -6.95 -8.73
CA ASP A 51 -6.11 -6.26 -9.36
C ASP A 51 -5.97 -4.79 -8.93
N LYS A 52 -6.85 -4.32 -8.05
CA LYS A 52 -6.93 -2.93 -7.61
C LYS A 52 -6.18 -2.76 -6.28
N ILE A 53 -5.18 -1.86 -6.26
CA ILE A 53 -4.59 -1.40 -5.00
C ILE A 53 -5.54 -0.40 -4.33
N VAL A 54 -5.81 -0.59 -3.06
CA VAL A 54 -6.76 0.25 -2.31
C VAL A 54 -6.10 1.05 -1.20
N LEU A 55 -5.27 0.40 -0.41
CA LEU A 55 -4.65 1.01 0.77
C LEU A 55 -3.18 0.60 0.88
N ILE A 56 -2.40 1.42 1.60
CA ILE A 56 -1.06 1.05 2.07
C ILE A 56 -0.99 1.32 3.55
N LEU A 57 -0.45 0.36 4.31
CA LEU A 57 -0.20 0.48 5.75
C LEU A 57 1.26 0.81 5.98
N ARG A 58 1.54 1.90 6.69
CA ARG A 58 2.90 2.37 6.95
C ARG A 58 3.11 2.71 8.42
N ASP A 59 4.20 2.18 8.96
CA ASP A 59 4.73 2.57 10.27
C ASP A 59 6.25 2.48 10.25
N LYS A 60 6.93 3.60 10.05
CA LYS A 60 8.37 3.68 9.91
C LYS A 60 8.94 4.88 10.65
N PRO A 61 10.20 4.79 11.12
CA PRO A 61 10.84 5.92 11.80
C PRO A 61 11.19 7.08 10.86
N THR A 62 11.34 6.82 9.56
CA THR A 62 11.56 7.86 8.55
C THR A 62 10.24 8.44 8.08
N TYR A 63 10.19 9.76 7.86
CA TYR A 63 8.96 10.47 7.48
C TYR A 63 7.75 10.08 8.35
N PRO A 64 7.82 10.32 9.68
CA PRO A 64 6.76 9.89 10.59
C PRO A 64 5.41 10.54 10.28
N ALA A 65 5.40 11.68 9.60
CA ALA A 65 4.19 12.33 9.14
C ALA A 65 3.38 11.50 8.13
N ASP A 66 4.04 10.56 7.44
CA ASP A 66 3.42 9.67 6.47
C ASP A 66 2.97 8.34 7.08
N ASN A 67 3.18 8.12 8.38
CA ASN A 67 2.73 6.91 9.04
C ASN A 67 1.20 6.91 9.18
N GLY A 68 0.60 5.78 8.90
CA GLY A 68 -0.84 5.59 8.94
C GLY A 68 -1.35 4.76 7.78
N VAL A 69 -2.53 5.09 7.31
CA VAL A 69 -3.19 4.42 6.17
C VAL A 69 -3.16 5.36 4.96
N TRP A 70 -2.53 4.92 3.89
CA TRP A 70 -2.54 5.65 2.63
C TRP A 70 -3.72 5.20 1.78
N LEU A 71 -4.38 6.17 1.20
CA LEU A 71 -5.48 5.94 0.25
C LEU A 71 -4.95 5.98 -1.17
N ALA A 72 -5.21 4.93 -1.94
CA ALA A 72 -4.97 4.92 -3.38
C ALA A 72 -6.07 5.72 -4.06
N THR A 73 -5.78 6.95 -4.45
CA THR A 73 -6.76 7.87 -5.00
C THR A 73 -6.15 8.70 -6.13
N THR A 74 -6.91 9.63 -6.67
CA THR A 74 -6.46 10.61 -7.64
C THR A 74 -6.78 12.02 -7.17
N GLN A 75 -6.09 13.01 -7.69
CA GLN A 75 -6.29 14.41 -7.31
C GLN A 75 -7.74 14.88 -7.50
N ALA A 76 -8.46 14.32 -8.47
CA ALA A 76 -9.85 14.63 -8.71
C ALA A 76 -10.77 14.34 -7.51
N HIS A 77 -10.36 13.40 -6.65
CA HIS A 77 -11.15 12.99 -5.48
C HIS A 77 -10.70 13.62 -4.17
N HIS A 78 -9.57 14.34 -4.15
CA HIS A 78 -9.00 14.87 -2.91
C HIS A 78 -9.95 15.81 -2.18
N SER A 79 -10.63 16.69 -2.89
CA SER A 79 -11.58 17.64 -2.30
C SER A 79 -12.73 16.91 -1.57
N SER A 80 -13.34 15.96 -2.23
CA SER A 80 -14.43 15.15 -1.68
C SER A 80 -13.97 14.29 -0.50
N LEU A 81 -12.77 13.69 -0.58
CA LEU A 81 -12.22 12.90 0.52
C LEU A 81 -11.87 13.75 1.74
N ARG A 82 -11.41 14.99 1.56
CA ARG A 82 -11.14 15.90 2.69
C ARG A 82 -12.38 16.28 3.47
N GLU A 83 -13.53 16.29 2.86
CA GLU A 83 -14.80 16.50 3.57
C GLU A 83 -15.07 15.37 4.56
N GLU A 84 -14.74 14.13 4.18
CA GLU A 84 -14.87 12.97 5.07
C GLU A 84 -13.69 12.81 6.03
N PHE A 85 -12.50 13.20 5.59
CA PHE A 85 -11.24 13.04 6.33
C PHE A 85 -10.52 14.38 6.48
N PRO A 86 -10.94 15.24 7.41
CA PRO A 86 -10.35 16.59 7.56
C PRO A 86 -8.85 16.60 7.84
N HIS A 87 -8.32 15.55 8.47
CA HIS A 87 -6.89 15.42 8.78
C HIS A 87 -6.07 14.73 7.67
N MET A 88 -6.71 14.30 6.59
CA MET A 88 -6.02 13.72 5.44
C MET A 88 -5.04 14.72 4.84
N ARG A 89 -3.85 14.22 4.50
CA ARG A 89 -2.81 15.05 3.87
C ARG A 89 -2.08 14.29 2.77
N SER A 90 -1.40 15.02 1.90
CA SER A 90 -0.59 14.42 0.85
C SER A 90 0.65 13.76 1.46
N VAL A 91 1.03 12.62 0.90
CA VAL A 91 2.23 11.88 1.29
C VAL A 91 3.47 12.72 0.95
N GLN A 92 4.36 12.89 1.94
CA GLN A 92 5.57 13.72 1.82
C GLN A 92 6.78 12.96 1.28
N LEU A 93 6.75 11.62 1.34
CA LEU A 93 7.86 10.77 0.93
C LEU A 93 8.29 11.02 -0.53
N PHE A 94 7.37 11.41 -1.38
CA PHE A 94 7.62 11.67 -2.80
C PHE A 94 7.92 13.14 -3.12
N GLY A 95 8.17 13.96 -2.10
CA GLY A 95 8.50 15.37 -2.22
C GLY A 95 7.34 16.30 -1.87
N LYS A 96 7.52 17.60 -2.14
CA LYS A 96 6.56 18.65 -1.78
C LYS A 96 5.38 18.76 -2.74
N ALA A 97 5.46 18.15 -3.92
CA ALA A 97 4.37 18.16 -4.88
C ALA A 97 3.16 17.36 -4.36
N VAL A 98 1.97 17.84 -4.65
CA VAL A 98 0.76 17.09 -4.37
C VAL A 98 0.77 15.81 -5.20
N THR A 99 0.69 14.66 -4.51
CA THR A 99 0.64 13.35 -5.13
C THR A 99 -0.79 12.81 -5.12
N ASP A 100 -1.05 11.83 -5.95
CA ASP A 100 -2.32 11.10 -5.90
C ASP A 100 -2.54 10.39 -4.55
N TRP A 101 -1.46 10.00 -3.89
CA TRP A 101 -1.51 9.29 -2.61
C TRP A 101 -1.81 10.26 -1.46
N GLN A 102 -2.80 9.90 -0.67
CA GLN A 102 -3.17 10.64 0.53
C GLN A 102 -3.01 9.75 1.75
N VAL A 103 -2.63 10.34 2.88
CA VAL A 103 -2.44 9.62 4.14
C VAL A 103 -3.47 10.04 5.17
N LEU A 104 -4.06 9.05 5.85
CA LEU A 104 -4.76 9.23 7.12
C LEU A 104 -3.71 9.07 8.21
N PRO A 105 -3.28 10.18 8.87
CA PRO A 105 -2.10 10.14 9.72
C PRO A 105 -2.35 9.38 11.02
N ALA A 106 -1.41 8.51 11.37
CA ALA A 106 -1.47 7.74 12.62
C ALA A 106 -1.33 8.60 13.88
N ASP A 107 -0.81 9.81 13.75
CA ASP A 107 -0.68 10.79 14.85
C ASP A 107 -1.96 11.59 15.12
N SER A 108 -2.99 11.42 14.30
CA SER A 108 -4.29 12.05 14.53
C SER A 108 -5.06 11.35 15.63
N VAL A 109 -5.78 12.13 16.46
CA VAL A 109 -6.59 11.59 17.56
C VAL A 109 -7.74 10.71 17.07
N ASP A 110 -8.21 10.92 15.87
CA ASP A 110 -9.31 10.19 15.23
C ASP A 110 -8.81 9.14 14.21
N PHE A 111 -7.54 8.75 14.30
CA PHE A 111 -6.91 7.86 13.30
C PHE A 111 -7.66 6.54 13.12
N GLU A 112 -7.98 5.84 14.20
CA GLU A 112 -8.67 4.54 14.10
C GLU A 112 -10.05 4.70 13.47
N GLU A 113 -10.80 5.71 13.86
CA GLU A 113 -12.12 6.02 13.33
C GLU A 113 -12.06 6.33 11.83
N THR A 114 -11.14 7.18 11.41
CA THR A 114 -10.97 7.54 10.00
C THR A 114 -10.47 6.36 9.16
N ALA A 115 -9.58 5.54 9.71
CA ALA A 115 -9.11 4.33 9.05
C ALA A 115 -10.26 3.32 8.84
N LEU A 116 -11.11 3.13 9.85
CA LEU A 116 -12.30 2.28 9.72
C LEU A 116 -13.31 2.85 8.74
N ARG A 117 -13.48 4.17 8.71
CA ARG A 117 -14.33 4.82 7.72
C ARG A 117 -13.81 4.59 6.29
N ALA A 118 -12.50 4.67 6.08
CA ALA A 118 -11.88 4.33 4.81
C ALA A 118 -12.15 2.87 4.42
N CYS A 119 -12.10 1.95 5.38
CA CYS A 119 -12.47 0.56 5.16
C CYS A 119 -13.93 0.41 4.71
N GLU A 120 -14.86 1.16 5.29
CA GLU A 120 -16.26 1.17 4.86
C GLU A 120 -16.40 1.61 3.40
N LEU A 121 -15.67 2.65 2.99
CA LEU A 121 -15.65 3.10 1.61
C LEU A 121 -15.11 2.03 0.66
N VAL A 122 -14.05 1.34 1.07
CA VAL A 122 -13.50 0.21 0.31
C VAL A 122 -14.53 -0.91 0.16
N LEU A 123 -15.22 -1.27 1.24
CA LEU A 123 -16.27 -2.30 1.22
C LEU A 123 -17.46 -1.91 0.32
N ALA A 124 -17.78 -0.64 0.28
CA ALA A 124 -18.85 -0.10 -0.57
C ALA A 124 -18.44 0.00 -2.06
N GLY A 125 -17.17 -0.27 -2.38
CA GLY A 125 -16.66 -0.10 -3.73
C GLY A 125 -16.62 1.36 -4.19
N ASP A 126 -16.39 2.29 -3.26
CA ASP A 126 -16.35 3.73 -3.56
C ASP A 126 -15.25 4.02 -4.59
N PRO A 127 -15.59 4.68 -5.73
CA PRO A 127 -14.63 4.93 -6.80
C PRO A 127 -13.50 5.90 -6.43
N ARG A 128 -13.63 6.62 -5.32
CA ARG A 128 -12.60 7.54 -4.83
C ARG A 128 -11.40 6.81 -4.25
N ILE A 129 -11.55 5.55 -3.84
CA ILE A 129 -10.48 4.73 -3.27
C ILE A 129 -10.24 3.51 -4.14
N GLY A 130 -9.04 3.39 -4.62
CA GLY A 130 -8.57 2.27 -5.41
C GLY A 130 -8.09 2.68 -6.79
N LYS A 131 -6.98 2.07 -7.20
CA LYS A 131 -6.36 2.25 -8.51
C LYS A 131 -5.96 0.90 -9.07
N VAL A 132 -6.24 0.69 -10.34
CA VAL A 132 -5.65 -0.43 -11.06
C VAL A 132 -4.24 -0.01 -11.48
N PRO A 133 -3.19 -0.70 -10.98
CA PRO A 133 -1.84 -0.40 -11.43
C PRO A 133 -1.76 -0.53 -12.94
N ASP A 134 -1.14 0.44 -13.60
CA ASP A 134 -1.01 0.43 -15.05
C ASP A 134 0.03 -0.61 -15.48
N SER A 135 -0.37 -1.87 -15.47
CA SER A 135 0.47 -2.99 -15.90
C SER A 135 0.89 -2.88 -17.37
N ARG A 136 0.19 -2.05 -18.15
CA ARG A 136 0.53 -1.77 -19.54
C ARG A 136 1.78 -0.92 -19.67
N ARG A 137 2.07 -0.05 -18.68
CA ARG A 137 3.29 0.76 -18.68
C ARG A 137 4.56 -0.07 -18.49
N SER A 138 4.50 -1.13 -17.70
CA SER A 138 5.65 -1.99 -17.45
C SER A 138 5.93 -2.98 -18.59
N LYS A 139 4.96 -3.23 -19.46
CA LYS A 139 5.05 -4.15 -20.59
C LYS A 139 5.28 -3.46 -21.94
N ARG A 140 5.26 -2.12 -22.00
CA ARG A 140 5.69 -1.43 -23.21
C ARG A 140 7.21 -1.57 -23.32
N PRO A 141 7.74 -2.22 -24.37
CA PRO A 141 9.16 -2.15 -24.63
C PRO A 141 9.51 -0.66 -24.74
N ARG A 142 10.55 -0.24 -24.02
CA ARG A 142 11.10 1.11 -24.22
C ARG A 142 11.26 1.29 -25.70
N ALA A 143 10.53 2.24 -26.29
CA ALA A 143 10.74 2.61 -27.68
C ALA A 143 12.21 2.91 -27.82
N LYS A 144 12.97 2.08 -28.54
CA LYS A 144 14.35 2.38 -28.88
C LYS A 144 14.28 3.69 -29.64
N LYS A 145 14.85 4.75 -29.06
CA LYS A 145 15.08 5.99 -29.81
C LYS A 145 15.81 5.54 -31.06
N LYS A 146 15.15 5.58 -32.20
CA LYS A 146 15.83 5.47 -33.47
C LYS A 146 16.82 6.61 -33.53
N GLN A 147 18.09 6.30 -33.37
CA GLN A 147 19.13 7.28 -33.68
C GLN A 147 18.93 7.73 -35.12
N PRO A 148 18.88 9.03 -35.36
CA PRO A 148 18.81 9.49 -36.75
C PRO A 148 20.03 8.96 -37.45
N LYS A 149 19.80 8.16 -38.49
CA LYS A 149 20.88 7.73 -39.39
C LYS A 149 21.53 9.00 -39.93
N ALA A 150 22.78 9.23 -39.55
CA ALA A 150 23.55 10.30 -40.17
C ALA A 150 23.51 10.07 -41.70
N ARG A 151 22.89 11.01 -42.42
CA ARG A 151 22.98 10.98 -43.87
C ARG A 151 24.43 11.24 -44.22
N ARG A 152 25.11 10.18 -44.67
CA ARG A 152 26.36 10.34 -45.39
C ARG A 152 26.04 11.00 -46.72
N ARG A 153 26.62 12.15 -46.97
CA ARG A 153 26.75 12.69 -48.30
C ARG A 153 27.94 12.03 -48.96
#